data_613f54c536c1cc79d56c170bafcbc907
#
_entry.id   613f54c536c1cc79d56c170bafcbc907
#
_cell.length_a   1.000
_cell.length_b   1.000
_cell.length_c   1.000
_cell.angle_alpha   90.00
_cell.angle_beta   90.00
_cell.angle_gamma   90.00
#
_symmetry.space_group_name_H-M   'P 1'
#
loop_
_entity.id
_entity.type
_entity.pdbx_description
1 polymer ?
#
loop_
_entity_poly.entity_id
_entity_poly.type
_entity_poly.pdbx_seq_one_letter_code
_entity_poly.pdbx_strand_id
1 'polypeptide(L)'
;MRLKGKPVFIPSDRALRYACGVSGSGTNYDKIYEADPKKTHIVFSNAPDCSGVKKARERNAPVVTLDSDIYFKKMWGIEKVPRYGVERNSYDMAVMTLVEQGLKGEPDLICLAGYDLWIGDWMAKRYFPRILNVHPGDSRKYTGLGWRPTAKAIIAGEKSVKSTVFFVDESDDGGPILIQSKSISLSRWDEKLYDIKKFIEKMDIKTLSEFREKAKQEGNNLDIVLEAMSKEIQDVLKEEGDWMIYPFAVHNLIARGRVALDGRKVY
;
A
#
# COMPACT_ATOMS: atom_id res chain seq x y z
N MET A 1 5.19 2.52 -30.67
CA MET A 1 6.27 1.69 -30.08
C MET A 1 5.63 0.47 -29.43
N ARG A 2 6.00 -0.74 -29.84
CA ARG A 2 5.42 -1.97 -29.24
C ARG A 2 6.13 -2.22 -27.91
N LEU A 3 5.40 -2.25 -26.80
CA LEU A 3 5.98 -2.60 -25.48
C LEU A 3 6.53 -4.03 -25.54
N LYS A 4 7.69 -4.25 -24.92
CA LYS A 4 8.18 -5.61 -24.67
C LYS A 4 7.39 -6.22 -23.50
N GLY A 5 7.08 -7.52 -23.58
CA GLY A 5 6.33 -8.22 -22.54
C GLY A 5 4.82 -8.24 -22.74
N LYS A 6 4.11 -8.78 -21.74
CA LYS A 6 2.64 -8.90 -21.75
C LYS A 6 2.02 -7.64 -21.18
N PRO A 7 1.13 -6.94 -21.92
CA PRO A 7 0.42 -5.77 -21.38
C PRO A 7 -0.37 -6.12 -20.12
N VAL A 8 -0.36 -5.22 -19.12
CA VAL A 8 -1.17 -5.36 -17.91
C VAL A 8 -2.65 -5.15 -18.22
N PHE A 9 -2.93 -4.18 -19.07
CA PHE A 9 -4.26 -3.87 -19.58
C PHE A 9 -4.17 -3.44 -21.05
N ILE A 10 -5.11 -3.90 -21.84
CA ILE A 10 -5.24 -3.50 -23.25
C ILE A 10 -6.49 -2.61 -23.34
N PRO A 11 -6.36 -1.31 -23.55
CA PRO A 11 -7.47 -0.43 -23.82
C PRO A 11 -8.14 -0.89 -25.13
N SER A 12 -9.36 -1.39 -25.01
CA SER A 12 -10.20 -1.76 -26.13
C SER A 12 -11.46 -0.89 -26.09
N ASP A 13 -12.57 -1.42 -26.50
CA ASP A 13 -13.85 -0.70 -26.57
C ASP A 13 -14.47 -0.38 -25.20
N ARG A 14 -13.82 -0.78 -24.10
CA ARG A 14 -14.29 -0.50 -22.74
C ARG A 14 -13.23 0.16 -21.85
N ALA A 15 -13.72 0.96 -20.90
CA ALA A 15 -12.88 1.56 -19.87
C ALA A 15 -12.36 0.52 -18.86
N LEU A 16 -11.22 0.80 -18.23
CA LEU A 16 -10.69 0.04 -17.10
C LEU A 16 -11.73 -0.06 -15.97
N ARG A 17 -11.99 -1.27 -15.49
CA ARG A 17 -12.77 -1.53 -14.29
C ARG A 17 -11.83 -1.91 -13.15
N TYR A 18 -11.92 -1.24 -12.03
CA TYR A 18 -10.98 -1.49 -10.94
C TYR A 18 -11.67 -1.69 -9.59
N ALA A 19 -11.00 -2.42 -8.71
CA ALA A 19 -11.39 -2.60 -7.33
C ALA A 19 -10.42 -1.86 -6.42
N CYS A 20 -10.93 -1.10 -5.43
CA CYS A 20 -10.11 -0.42 -4.44
C CYS A 20 -10.29 -1.06 -3.06
N GLY A 21 -9.21 -1.59 -2.47
CA GLY A 21 -9.18 -2.07 -1.10
C GLY A 21 -8.86 -0.93 -0.14
N VAL A 22 -9.67 -0.77 0.90
CA VAL A 22 -9.51 0.25 1.94
C VAL A 22 -9.71 -0.36 3.33
N SER A 23 -8.96 0.12 4.33
CA SER A 23 -9.13 -0.29 5.74
C SER A 23 -9.15 0.89 6.72
N GLY A 24 -8.82 2.09 6.25
CA GLY A 24 -8.66 3.28 7.09
C GLY A 24 -9.30 4.53 6.50
N SER A 25 -8.51 5.62 6.43
CA SER A 25 -8.96 6.95 5.99
C SER A 25 -9.47 7.03 4.54
N GLY A 26 -9.03 6.13 3.67
CA GLY A 26 -9.41 6.10 2.25
C GLY A 26 -8.86 7.27 1.43
N THR A 27 -7.82 7.96 1.88
CA THR A 27 -7.28 9.13 1.16
C THR A 27 -6.65 8.75 -0.18
N ASN A 28 -6.00 7.60 -0.29
CA ASN A 28 -5.50 7.09 -1.57
C ASN A 28 -6.65 6.74 -2.53
N TYR A 29 -7.74 6.15 -2.01
CA TYR A 29 -8.95 5.93 -2.81
C TYR A 29 -9.52 7.25 -3.32
N ASP A 30 -9.60 8.29 -2.46
CA ASP A 30 -10.07 9.61 -2.87
C ASP A 30 -9.32 10.11 -4.09
N LYS A 31 -8.00 10.04 -4.06
CA LYS A 31 -7.16 10.57 -5.16
C LYS A 31 -7.28 9.75 -6.44
N ILE A 32 -7.42 8.43 -6.35
CA ILE A 32 -7.69 7.58 -7.52
C ILE A 32 -9.06 7.94 -8.11
N TYR A 33 -10.10 8.08 -7.28
CA TYR A 33 -11.44 8.44 -7.72
C TYR A 33 -11.48 9.84 -8.37
N GLU A 34 -10.92 10.85 -7.70
CA GLU A 34 -10.90 12.24 -8.18
C GLU A 34 -10.23 12.40 -9.55
N ALA A 35 -9.22 11.57 -9.83
CA ALA A 35 -8.51 11.63 -11.11
C ALA A 35 -9.36 11.15 -12.31
N ASP A 36 -10.32 10.24 -12.10
CA ASP A 36 -11.31 9.85 -13.11
C ASP A 36 -12.59 9.25 -12.48
N PRO A 37 -13.53 10.10 -12.04
CA PRO A 37 -14.73 9.63 -11.34
C PRO A 37 -15.73 8.89 -12.23
N LYS A 38 -15.53 8.90 -13.55
CA LYS A 38 -16.42 8.21 -14.50
C LYS A 38 -16.08 6.74 -14.71
N LYS A 39 -14.92 6.27 -14.25
CA LYS A 39 -14.54 4.87 -14.39
C LYS A 39 -15.35 3.96 -13.50
N THR A 40 -15.74 2.82 -14.04
CA THR A 40 -16.40 1.75 -13.28
C THR A 40 -15.45 1.21 -12.23
N HIS A 41 -15.85 1.29 -10.95
CA HIS A 41 -15.09 0.77 -9.85
C HIS A 41 -15.98 0.20 -8.76
N ILE A 42 -15.37 -0.56 -7.86
CA ILE A 42 -15.96 -1.06 -6.62
C ILE A 42 -14.97 -0.87 -5.48
N VAL A 43 -15.48 -0.60 -4.30
CA VAL A 43 -14.64 -0.53 -3.09
C VAL A 43 -14.87 -1.78 -2.25
N PHE A 44 -13.80 -2.37 -1.74
CA PHE A 44 -13.88 -3.47 -0.79
C PHE A 44 -13.10 -3.16 0.49
N SER A 45 -13.58 -3.72 1.61
CA SER A 45 -12.96 -3.45 2.92
C SER A 45 -13.11 -4.63 3.87
N ASN A 46 -12.05 -4.85 4.67
CA ASN A 46 -12.05 -5.72 5.84
C ASN A 46 -12.55 -5.00 7.12
N ALA A 47 -12.73 -3.68 7.05
CA ALA A 47 -13.19 -2.83 8.15
C ALA A 47 -14.46 -2.06 7.71
N PRO A 48 -15.66 -2.60 7.96
CA PRO A 48 -16.93 -2.07 7.42
C PRO A 48 -17.23 -0.61 7.77
N ASP A 49 -16.72 -0.14 8.92
CA ASP A 49 -16.99 1.18 9.45
C ASP A 49 -15.88 2.21 9.19
N CYS A 50 -14.85 1.84 8.42
CA CYS A 50 -13.75 2.74 8.13
C CYS A 50 -14.18 3.95 7.28
N SER A 51 -13.42 5.04 7.40
CA SER A 51 -13.72 6.29 6.66
C SER A 51 -13.70 6.10 5.15
N GLY A 52 -12.85 5.21 4.63
CA GLY A 52 -12.81 4.90 3.20
C GLY A 52 -14.12 4.31 2.68
N VAL A 53 -14.78 3.44 3.47
CA VAL A 53 -16.11 2.90 3.13
C VAL A 53 -17.18 4.00 3.16
N LYS A 54 -17.16 4.90 4.14
CA LYS A 54 -18.09 6.02 4.23
C LYS A 54 -17.99 6.92 2.99
N LYS A 55 -16.77 7.30 2.62
CA LYS A 55 -16.47 8.09 1.43
C LYS A 55 -16.94 7.43 0.12
N ALA A 56 -16.74 6.12 0.00
CA ALA A 56 -17.23 5.39 -1.17
C ALA A 56 -18.76 5.41 -1.28
N ARG A 57 -19.46 5.23 -0.15
CA ARG A 57 -20.94 5.31 -0.10
C ARG A 57 -21.46 6.71 -0.43
N GLU A 58 -20.83 7.77 0.07
CA GLU A 58 -21.14 9.17 -0.25
C GLU A 58 -21.03 9.48 -1.74
N ARG A 59 -20.14 8.77 -2.44
CA ARG A 59 -19.97 8.86 -3.91
C ARG A 59 -20.84 7.91 -4.71
N ASN A 60 -21.76 7.19 -4.04
CA ASN A 60 -22.60 6.15 -4.64
C ASN A 60 -21.80 5.04 -5.33
N ALA A 61 -20.53 4.82 -4.91
CA ALA A 61 -19.74 3.71 -5.41
C ALA A 61 -20.27 2.39 -4.83
N PRO A 62 -20.31 1.30 -5.61
CA PRO A 62 -20.55 -0.03 -5.08
C PRO A 62 -19.52 -0.36 -4.00
N VAL A 63 -19.99 -0.91 -2.87
CA VAL A 63 -19.13 -1.26 -1.74
C VAL A 63 -19.44 -2.69 -1.30
N VAL A 64 -18.41 -3.49 -1.12
CA VAL A 64 -18.48 -4.80 -0.43
C VAL A 64 -17.62 -4.76 0.81
N THR A 65 -18.15 -5.30 1.90
CA THR A 65 -17.42 -5.38 3.16
C THR A 65 -17.47 -6.80 3.71
N LEU A 66 -16.34 -7.29 4.16
CA LEU A 66 -16.24 -8.55 4.87
C LEU A 66 -15.30 -8.34 6.06
N ASP A 67 -15.90 -8.17 7.24
CA ASP A 67 -15.15 -7.97 8.48
C ASP A 67 -14.20 -9.13 8.72
N SER A 68 -12.89 -8.85 8.76
CA SER A 68 -11.87 -9.89 8.89
C SER A 68 -11.89 -10.57 10.24
N ASP A 69 -12.06 -9.81 11.33
CA ASP A 69 -12.03 -10.37 12.68
C ASP A 69 -13.25 -11.28 12.90
N ILE A 70 -14.42 -10.83 12.45
CA ILE A 70 -15.65 -11.62 12.49
C ILE A 70 -15.52 -12.88 11.62
N TYR A 71 -14.97 -12.74 10.40
CA TYR A 71 -14.79 -13.87 9.49
C TYR A 71 -13.90 -14.94 10.08
N PHE A 72 -12.68 -14.59 10.51
CA PHE A 72 -11.72 -15.56 11.05
C PHE A 72 -12.21 -16.20 12.33
N LYS A 73 -12.86 -15.43 13.21
CA LYS A 73 -13.47 -15.96 14.43
C LYS A 73 -14.59 -16.96 14.14
N LYS A 74 -15.52 -16.64 13.24
CA LYS A 74 -16.68 -17.48 12.93
C LYS A 74 -16.33 -18.72 12.11
N MET A 75 -15.48 -18.56 11.09
CA MET A 75 -15.17 -19.64 10.14
C MET A 75 -14.07 -20.58 10.64
N TRP A 76 -13.13 -20.04 11.41
CA TRP A 76 -11.91 -20.77 11.77
C TRP A 76 -11.61 -20.81 13.28
N GLY A 77 -12.37 -20.10 14.11
CA GLY A 77 -12.09 -19.99 15.54
C GLY A 77 -10.80 -19.23 15.86
N ILE A 78 -10.31 -18.42 14.92
CA ILE A 78 -9.06 -17.68 15.04
C ILE A 78 -9.36 -16.24 15.47
N GLU A 79 -8.70 -15.77 16.54
CA GLU A 79 -8.87 -14.39 17.03
C GLU A 79 -7.90 -13.39 16.38
N LYS A 80 -6.75 -13.85 15.91
CA LYS A 80 -5.76 -12.99 15.22
C LYS A 80 -5.74 -13.30 13.74
N VAL A 81 -6.04 -12.29 12.92
CA VAL A 81 -6.04 -12.42 11.46
C VAL A 81 -4.72 -13.01 10.96
N PRO A 82 -4.76 -14.17 10.28
CA PRO A 82 -3.54 -14.81 9.78
C PRO A 82 -2.98 -14.04 8.58
N ARG A 83 -1.66 -14.04 8.47
CA ARG A 83 -0.95 -13.40 7.36
C ARG A 83 -0.92 -14.29 6.11
N TYR A 84 -0.80 -15.58 6.31
CA TYR A 84 -0.65 -16.62 5.27
C TYR A 84 -1.53 -17.83 5.57
N GLY A 85 -1.51 -18.81 4.71
CA GLY A 85 -2.15 -20.10 4.91
C GLY A 85 -3.52 -20.22 4.24
N VAL A 86 -4.15 -21.37 4.45
CA VAL A 86 -5.45 -21.73 3.86
C VAL A 86 -6.54 -20.77 4.33
N GLU A 87 -6.51 -20.40 5.59
CA GLU A 87 -7.46 -19.50 6.23
C GLU A 87 -7.40 -18.11 5.57
N ARG A 88 -6.19 -17.59 5.36
CA ARG A 88 -5.98 -16.32 4.68
C ARG A 88 -6.49 -16.37 3.25
N ASN A 89 -6.14 -17.41 2.51
CA ASN A 89 -6.59 -17.60 1.13
C ASN A 89 -8.10 -17.70 1.04
N SER A 90 -8.77 -18.38 2.00
CA SER A 90 -10.24 -18.51 2.02
C SER A 90 -10.93 -17.16 2.19
N TYR A 91 -10.37 -16.28 3.02
CA TYR A 91 -10.86 -14.91 3.18
C TYR A 91 -10.72 -14.11 1.88
N ASP A 92 -9.55 -14.15 1.24
CA ASP A 92 -9.32 -13.44 -0.02
C ASP A 92 -10.24 -13.95 -1.13
N MET A 93 -10.48 -15.27 -1.20
CA MET A 93 -11.45 -15.85 -2.13
C MET A 93 -12.86 -15.31 -1.89
N ALA A 94 -13.30 -15.25 -0.62
CA ALA A 94 -14.62 -14.72 -0.27
C ALA A 94 -14.75 -13.24 -0.65
N VAL A 95 -13.77 -12.40 -0.31
CA VAL A 95 -13.76 -10.98 -0.69
C VAL A 95 -13.81 -10.81 -2.21
N MET A 96 -12.95 -11.52 -2.95
CA MET A 96 -12.90 -11.38 -4.41
C MET A 96 -14.15 -11.91 -5.11
N THR A 97 -14.79 -12.95 -4.57
CA THR A 97 -16.10 -13.40 -5.07
C THR A 97 -17.15 -12.29 -4.97
N LEU A 98 -17.21 -11.59 -3.83
CA LEU A 98 -18.12 -10.45 -3.66
C LEU A 98 -17.77 -9.28 -4.61
N VAL A 99 -16.48 -8.99 -4.79
CA VAL A 99 -16.01 -7.97 -5.73
C VAL A 99 -16.40 -8.30 -7.16
N GLU A 100 -16.18 -9.54 -7.60
CA GLU A 100 -16.52 -10.00 -8.96
C GLU A 100 -18.02 -9.99 -9.20
N GLN A 101 -18.84 -10.35 -8.21
CA GLN A 101 -20.30 -10.22 -8.28
C GLN A 101 -20.72 -8.76 -8.43
N GLY A 102 -20.17 -7.86 -7.63
CA GLY A 102 -20.48 -6.43 -7.68
C GLY A 102 -20.08 -5.77 -9.01
N LEU A 103 -18.94 -6.16 -9.59
CA LEU A 103 -18.48 -5.70 -10.90
C LEU A 103 -19.13 -6.45 -12.08
N LYS A 104 -19.87 -7.55 -11.84
CA LYS A 104 -20.35 -8.47 -12.88
C LYS A 104 -19.21 -9.02 -13.74
N GLY A 105 -18.11 -9.43 -13.09
CA GLY A 105 -16.93 -10.01 -13.70
C GLY A 105 -15.62 -9.60 -12.98
N GLU A 106 -14.49 -10.17 -13.42
CA GLU A 106 -13.20 -9.88 -12.82
C GLU A 106 -12.80 -8.39 -12.95
N PRO A 107 -12.16 -7.80 -11.93
CA PRO A 107 -11.53 -6.49 -12.06
C PRO A 107 -10.32 -6.58 -13.01
N ASP A 108 -10.13 -5.55 -13.81
CA ASP A 108 -8.94 -5.39 -14.64
C ASP A 108 -7.72 -4.99 -13.80
N LEU A 109 -7.98 -4.32 -12.68
CA LEU A 109 -6.98 -3.85 -11.74
C LEU A 109 -7.54 -3.85 -10.32
N ILE A 110 -6.71 -4.24 -9.37
CA ILE A 110 -6.97 -4.14 -7.93
C ILE A 110 -5.99 -3.12 -7.36
N CYS A 111 -6.50 -2.09 -6.69
CA CYS A 111 -5.72 -1.04 -6.07
C CYS A 111 -5.82 -1.18 -4.54
N LEU A 112 -4.73 -1.52 -3.87
CA LEU A 112 -4.67 -1.53 -2.41
C LEU A 112 -4.46 -0.09 -1.93
N ALA A 113 -5.56 0.62 -1.73
CA ALA A 113 -5.58 2.06 -1.43
C ALA A 113 -5.62 2.33 0.10
N GLY A 114 -4.68 1.77 0.83
CA GLY A 114 -4.66 1.76 2.30
C GLY A 114 -5.43 0.55 2.86
N TYR A 115 -5.33 -0.59 2.19
CA TYR A 115 -5.78 -1.89 2.69
C TYR A 115 -4.69 -2.46 3.61
N ASP A 116 -5.00 -2.74 4.85
CA ASP A 116 -4.04 -3.08 5.90
C ASP A 116 -3.80 -4.58 6.10
N LEU A 117 -4.55 -5.42 5.40
CA LEU A 117 -4.29 -6.86 5.41
C LEU A 117 -3.28 -7.25 4.33
N TRP A 118 -2.42 -8.18 4.68
CA TRP A 118 -1.56 -8.86 3.71
C TRP A 118 -2.39 -9.62 2.69
N ILE A 119 -1.98 -9.61 1.45
CA ILE A 119 -2.61 -10.40 0.40
C ILE A 119 -2.09 -11.83 0.47
N GLY A 120 -3.00 -12.80 0.50
CA GLY A 120 -2.64 -14.23 0.51
C GLY A 120 -2.11 -14.70 -0.85
N ASP A 121 -1.36 -15.80 -0.82
CA ASP A 121 -0.70 -16.36 -2.01
C ASP A 121 -1.67 -16.63 -3.16
N TRP A 122 -2.88 -17.09 -2.84
CA TRP A 122 -3.91 -17.35 -3.86
C TRP A 122 -4.27 -16.08 -4.62
N MET A 123 -4.53 -14.98 -3.91
CA MET A 123 -4.91 -13.71 -4.54
C MET A 123 -3.73 -13.11 -5.31
N ALA A 124 -2.54 -13.14 -4.73
CA ALA A 124 -1.32 -12.67 -5.36
C ALA A 124 -1.08 -13.40 -6.71
N LYS A 125 -1.11 -14.74 -6.71
CA LYS A 125 -0.91 -15.55 -7.93
C LYS A 125 -2.00 -15.36 -8.98
N ARG A 126 -3.27 -15.36 -8.54
CA ARG A 126 -4.41 -15.27 -9.47
C ARG A 126 -4.45 -13.94 -10.21
N TYR A 127 -4.16 -12.86 -9.53
CA TYR A 127 -4.33 -11.52 -10.10
C TYR A 127 -3.02 -10.85 -10.52
N PHE A 128 -1.85 -11.46 -10.30
CA PHE A 128 -0.60 -10.91 -10.83
C PHE A 128 -0.63 -10.84 -12.37
N PRO A 129 -0.23 -9.71 -12.99
CA PRO A 129 0.25 -8.46 -12.42
C PRO A 129 -0.83 -7.37 -12.31
N ARG A 130 -2.02 -7.71 -11.84
CA ARG A 130 -3.18 -6.80 -11.77
C ARG A 130 -3.48 -6.28 -10.37
N ILE A 131 -2.55 -6.41 -9.40
CA ILE A 131 -2.67 -5.81 -8.07
C ILE A 131 -1.59 -4.77 -7.91
N LEU A 132 -1.98 -3.55 -7.58
CA LEU A 132 -1.07 -2.46 -7.22
C LEU A 132 -1.19 -2.14 -5.73
N ASN A 133 -0.05 -1.86 -5.11
CA ASN A 133 0.02 -1.24 -3.80
C ASN A 133 0.86 0.02 -3.85
N VAL A 134 0.63 0.95 -2.91
CA VAL A 134 1.47 2.11 -2.66
C VAL A 134 2.12 1.97 -1.30
N HIS A 135 3.43 2.16 -1.25
CA HIS A 135 4.26 2.00 -0.07
C HIS A 135 4.96 3.32 0.28
N PRO A 136 4.89 3.78 1.55
CA PRO A 136 5.50 5.03 1.98
C PRO A 136 7.01 4.87 2.22
N GLY A 137 7.74 4.47 1.19
CA GLY A 137 9.18 4.21 1.23
C GLY A 137 9.70 3.66 -0.09
N ASP A 138 11.03 3.51 -0.21
CA ASP A 138 11.64 2.68 -1.26
C ASP A 138 11.45 1.21 -0.87
N SER A 139 10.46 0.54 -1.46
CA SER A 139 10.09 -0.84 -1.14
C SER A 139 11.22 -1.86 -1.37
N ARG A 140 12.26 -1.50 -2.15
CA ARG A 140 13.46 -2.33 -2.33
C ARG A 140 14.37 -2.35 -1.10
N LYS A 141 14.25 -1.36 -0.23
CA LYS A 141 15.15 -1.17 0.92
C LYS A 141 14.40 -1.30 2.25
N TYR A 142 13.20 -0.70 2.34
CA TYR A 142 12.49 -0.51 3.59
C TYR A 142 11.06 -1.03 3.46
N THR A 143 10.82 -2.22 3.94
CA THR A 143 9.50 -2.86 3.99
C THR A 143 8.84 -2.68 5.35
N GLY A 144 7.51 -2.88 5.41
CA GLY A 144 6.72 -2.87 6.64
C GLY A 144 5.54 -1.91 6.61
N LEU A 145 4.67 -2.03 7.59
CA LEU A 145 3.42 -1.28 7.66
C LEU A 145 3.57 0.08 8.34
N GLY A 146 2.80 1.05 7.88
CA GLY A 146 2.69 2.37 8.47
C GLY A 146 4.00 3.15 8.43
N TRP A 147 4.36 3.76 9.54
CA TRP A 147 5.53 4.63 9.70
C TRP A 147 6.90 3.93 9.71
N ARG A 148 6.91 2.59 9.87
CA ARG A 148 8.16 1.81 10.02
C ARG A 148 9.16 1.94 8.86
N PRO A 149 8.75 1.99 7.58
CA PRO A 149 9.69 2.22 6.48
C PRO A 149 10.45 3.54 6.60
N THR A 150 9.75 4.61 6.98
CA THR A 150 10.35 5.93 7.20
C THR A 150 11.33 5.91 8.38
N ALA A 151 10.97 5.28 9.50
CA ALA A 151 11.87 5.13 10.64
C ALA A 151 13.15 4.36 10.28
N LYS A 152 13.02 3.27 9.52
CA LYS A 152 14.16 2.50 9.02
C LYS A 152 15.07 3.35 8.12
N ALA A 153 14.49 4.17 7.25
CA ALA A 153 15.25 5.08 6.40
C ALA A 153 16.03 6.14 7.21
N ILE A 154 15.41 6.69 8.26
CA ILE A 154 16.07 7.62 9.18
C ILE A 154 17.24 6.93 9.89
N ILE A 155 17.03 5.74 10.44
CA ILE A 155 18.08 4.96 11.13
C ILE A 155 19.24 4.61 10.18
N ALA A 156 18.94 4.29 8.93
CA ALA A 156 19.95 4.01 7.91
C ALA A 156 20.71 5.26 7.41
N GLY A 157 20.37 6.45 7.92
CA GLY A 157 21.04 7.70 7.51
C GLY A 157 20.69 8.18 6.11
N GLU A 158 19.52 7.75 5.56
CA GLU A 158 19.07 8.24 4.25
C GLU A 158 18.88 9.78 4.31
N LYS A 159 19.17 10.43 3.19
CA LYS A 159 19.01 11.89 3.06
C LYS A 159 17.63 12.29 2.55
N SER A 160 16.90 11.34 2.02
CA SER A 160 15.58 11.55 1.44
C SER A 160 14.74 10.28 1.47
N VAL A 161 13.42 10.44 1.40
CA VAL A 161 12.43 9.37 1.30
C VAL A 161 11.57 9.58 0.06
N LYS A 162 10.88 8.54 -0.38
CA LYS A 162 9.97 8.57 -1.54
C LYS A 162 8.90 7.50 -1.41
N SER A 163 7.78 7.69 -2.08
CA SER A 163 6.73 6.69 -2.22
C SER A 163 6.99 5.78 -3.41
N THR A 164 6.53 4.54 -3.33
CA THR A 164 6.65 3.53 -4.39
C THR A 164 5.29 2.91 -4.69
N VAL A 165 4.87 2.92 -5.97
CA VAL A 165 3.78 2.06 -6.47
C VAL A 165 4.40 0.86 -7.14
N PHE A 166 3.95 -0.33 -6.76
CA PHE A 166 4.49 -1.59 -7.23
C PHE A 166 3.38 -2.62 -7.47
N PHE A 167 3.68 -3.64 -8.27
CA PHE A 167 2.81 -4.79 -8.45
C PHE A 167 2.97 -5.73 -7.28
N VAL A 168 1.85 -6.14 -6.68
CA VAL A 168 1.87 -7.11 -5.58
C VAL A 168 2.07 -8.50 -6.16
N ASP A 169 3.08 -9.20 -5.66
CA ASP A 169 3.33 -10.61 -5.88
C ASP A 169 3.41 -11.35 -4.53
N GLU A 170 3.93 -12.56 -4.51
CA GLU A 170 4.05 -13.37 -3.29
C GLU A 170 5.15 -12.87 -2.32
N SER A 171 5.89 -11.82 -2.67
CA SER A 171 6.92 -11.25 -1.80
C SER A 171 6.36 -10.12 -0.93
N ASP A 172 6.96 -9.95 0.26
CA ASP A 172 6.59 -8.87 1.19
C ASP A 172 7.05 -7.51 0.68
N ASP A 173 6.14 -6.72 0.08
CA ASP A 173 6.40 -5.40 -0.50
C ASP A 173 7.53 -5.38 -1.57
N GLY A 174 7.98 -6.55 -2.02
CA GLY A 174 9.13 -6.72 -2.92
C GLY A 174 8.78 -6.87 -4.39
N GLY A 175 7.52 -6.70 -4.77
CA GLY A 175 7.04 -6.85 -6.14
C GLY A 175 7.65 -5.85 -7.14
N PRO A 176 7.45 -6.05 -8.44
CA PRO A 176 8.01 -5.19 -9.48
C PRO A 176 7.54 -3.74 -9.34
N ILE A 177 8.48 -2.80 -9.30
CA ILE A 177 8.16 -1.38 -9.16
C ILE A 177 7.60 -0.84 -10.48
N LEU A 178 6.45 -0.17 -10.39
CA LEU A 178 5.85 0.53 -11.52
C LEU A 178 6.35 1.98 -11.60
N ILE A 179 6.29 2.71 -10.48
CA ILE A 179 6.70 4.12 -10.42
C ILE A 179 7.10 4.51 -8.99
N GLN A 180 8.02 5.44 -8.87
CA GLN A 180 8.38 6.08 -7.61
C GLN A 180 8.16 7.60 -7.69
N SER A 181 7.82 8.21 -6.56
CA SER A 181 7.71 9.67 -6.46
C SER A 181 9.07 10.36 -6.57
N LYS A 182 9.05 11.66 -6.71
CA LYS A 182 10.24 12.48 -6.42
C LYS A 182 10.68 12.24 -4.98
N SER A 183 11.98 12.35 -4.74
CA SER A 183 12.55 12.26 -3.39
C SER A 183 12.18 13.50 -2.59
N ILE A 184 11.76 13.30 -1.34
CA ILE A 184 11.48 14.33 -0.35
C ILE A 184 12.68 14.37 0.60
N SER A 185 13.36 15.53 0.67
CA SER A 185 14.54 15.68 1.51
C SER A 185 14.19 15.62 3.00
N LEU A 186 14.91 14.80 3.76
CA LEU A 186 14.79 14.74 5.21
C LEU A 186 15.43 15.96 5.92
N SER A 187 16.15 16.83 5.19
CA SER A 187 16.66 18.09 5.74
C SER A 187 15.56 19.03 6.23
N ARG A 188 14.33 18.87 5.76
CA ARG A 188 13.15 19.61 6.27
C ARG A 188 12.92 19.38 7.78
N TRP A 189 13.46 18.30 8.32
CA TRP A 189 13.29 17.87 9.73
C TRP A 189 14.60 17.78 10.49
N ASP A 190 15.71 18.35 10.00
CA ASP A 190 17.04 18.20 10.60
C ASP A 190 17.06 18.60 12.07
N GLU A 191 16.42 19.72 12.45
CA GLU A 191 16.34 20.15 13.84
C GLU A 191 15.59 19.14 14.72
N LYS A 192 14.43 18.66 14.26
CA LYS A 192 13.60 17.68 14.98
C LYS A 192 14.24 16.29 15.05
N LEU A 193 15.06 15.95 14.08
CA LEU A 193 15.77 14.67 14.01
C LEU A 193 17.16 14.70 14.65
N TYR A 194 17.60 15.85 15.13
CA TYR A 194 18.98 16.02 15.63
C TYR A 194 19.32 15.02 16.75
N ASP A 195 18.52 14.95 17.79
CA ASP A 195 18.77 14.07 18.93
C ASP A 195 18.67 12.59 18.54
N ILE A 196 17.73 12.24 17.64
CA ILE A 196 17.59 10.90 17.08
C ILE A 196 18.87 10.50 16.33
N LYS A 197 19.35 11.36 15.42
CA LYS A 197 20.57 11.10 14.63
C LYS A 197 21.80 10.95 15.53
N LYS A 198 21.94 11.85 16.50
CA LYS A 198 23.03 11.79 17.49
C LYS A 198 22.98 10.51 18.33
N PHE A 199 21.78 10.07 18.74
CA PHE A 199 21.60 8.83 19.48
C PHE A 199 21.97 7.61 18.63
N ILE A 200 21.53 7.57 17.36
CA ILE A 200 21.89 6.51 16.39
C ILE A 200 23.41 6.40 16.25
N GLU A 201 24.09 7.53 16.04
CA GLU A 201 25.54 7.59 15.87
C GLU A 201 26.27 7.16 17.14
N LYS A 202 25.93 7.74 18.31
CA LYS A 202 26.53 7.43 19.62
C LYS A 202 26.43 5.93 19.96
N MET A 203 25.30 5.32 19.67
CA MET A 203 25.00 3.93 20.06
C MET A 203 25.25 2.93 18.94
N ASP A 204 25.75 3.36 17.78
CA ASP A 204 25.96 2.53 16.58
C ASP A 204 24.74 1.67 16.21
N ILE A 205 23.56 2.31 16.12
CA ILE A 205 22.29 1.63 15.86
C ILE A 205 22.09 1.38 14.38
N LYS A 206 21.69 0.15 14.01
CA LYS A 206 21.47 -0.26 12.62
C LYS A 206 20.01 -0.65 12.33
N THR A 207 19.24 -0.99 13.34
CA THR A 207 17.88 -1.48 13.17
C THR A 207 16.87 -0.77 14.07
N LEU A 208 15.60 -0.79 13.69
CA LEU A 208 14.51 -0.23 14.50
C LEU A 208 14.34 -0.98 15.82
N SER A 209 14.62 -2.28 15.85
CA SER A 209 14.57 -3.08 17.08
C SER A 209 15.64 -2.63 18.08
N GLU A 210 16.89 -2.53 17.61
CA GLU A 210 18.01 -2.01 18.43
C GLU A 210 17.75 -0.59 18.93
N PHE A 211 17.18 0.28 18.08
CA PHE A 211 16.85 1.64 18.49
C PHE A 211 15.90 1.65 19.70
N ARG A 212 14.82 0.88 19.63
CA ARG A 212 13.82 0.78 20.71
C ARG A 212 14.41 0.18 21.99
N GLU A 213 15.20 -0.87 21.83
CA GLU A 213 15.85 -1.52 22.97
C GLU A 213 16.81 -0.57 23.69
N LYS A 214 17.70 0.10 22.95
CA LYS A 214 18.68 1.04 23.50
C LYS A 214 18.01 2.28 24.08
N ALA A 215 16.97 2.83 23.45
CA ALA A 215 16.21 3.94 24.01
C ALA A 215 15.57 3.57 25.36
N LYS A 216 15.03 2.35 25.49
CA LYS A 216 14.50 1.84 26.74
C LYS A 216 15.58 1.65 27.82
N GLN A 217 16.75 1.11 27.46
CA GLN A 217 17.88 0.91 28.37
C GLN A 217 18.41 2.25 28.90
N GLU A 218 18.49 3.28 28.06
CA GLU A 218 18.90 4.63 28.43
C GLU A 218 17.79 5.42 29.17
N GLY A 219 16.60 4.87 29.32
CA GLY A 219 15.48 5.54 30.00
C GLY A 219 15.01 6.81 29.31
N ASN A 220 15.24 6.95 28.00
CA ASN A 220 14.80 8.09 27.22
C ASN A 220 13.55 7.77 26.37
N ASN A 221 12.92 8.79 25.80
CA ASN A 221 11.69 8.66 25.00
C ASN A 221 11.93 8.80 23.50
N LEU A 222 13.16 8.59 23.01
CA LEU A 222 13.52 8.81 21.61
C LEU A 222 12.79 7.85 20.65
N ASP A 223 12.37 6.68 21.13
CA ASP A 223 11.55 5.75 20.35
C ASP A 223 10.16 6.33 20.04
N ILE A 224 9.55 7.04 21.00
CA ILE A 224 8.27 7.75 20.82
C ILE A 224 8.47 8.92 19.86
N VAL A 225 9.57 9.66 20.01
CA VAL A 225 9.90 10.79 19.12
C VAL A 225 10.16 10.31 17.69
N LEU A 226 10.93 9.22 17.51
CA LEU A 226 11.16 8.62 16.19
C LEU A 226 9.85 8.18 15.52
N GLU A 227 8.95 7.56 16.28
CA GLU A 227 7.64 7.16 15.76
C GLU A 227 6.82 8.39 15.33
N ALA A 228 6.73 9.43 16.16
CA ALA A 228 5.99 10.65 15.86
C ALA A 228 6.56 11.37 14.62
N MET A 229 7.88 11.50 14.54
CA MET A 229 8.56 12.09 13.37
C MET A 229 8.35 11.27 12.11
N SER A 230 8.42 9.95 12.21
CA SER A 230 8.18 9.07 11.07
C SER A 230 6.75 9.16 10.54
N LYS A 231 5.77 9.36 11.43
CA LYS A 231 4.36 9.61 11.04
C LYS A 231 4.21 10.97 10.37
N GLU A 232 4.81 12.03 10.91
CA GLU A 232 4.79 13.37 10.29
C GLU A 232 5.37 13.35 8.88
N ILE A 233 6.52 12.70 8.70
CA ILE A 233 7.16 12.54 7.40
C ILE A 233 6.31 11.70 6.45
N GLN A 234 5.66 10.65 6.96
CA GLN A 234 4.76 9.82 6.17
C GLN A 234 3.53 10.60 5.69
N ASP A 235 3.01 11.53 6.47
CA ASP A 235 1.87 12.34 6.03
C ASP A 235 2.28 13.26 4.87
N VAL A 236 3.47 13.84 4.91
CA VAL A 236 4.04 14.57 3.76
C VAL A 236 4.29 13.64 2.55
N LEU A 237 4.76 12.40 2.79
CA LEU A 237 4.90 11.40 1.72
C LEU A 237 3.57 11.04 1.05
N LYS A 238 2.47 10.99 1.80
CA LYS A 238 1.14 10.78 1.21
C LYS A 238 0.78 11.93 0.28
N GLU A 239 0.96 13.17 0.73
CA GLU A 239 0.58 14.37 -0.03
C GLU A 239 1.45 14.59 -1.27
N GLU A 240 2.78 14.62 -1.10
CA GLU A 240 3.74 14.92 -2.17
C GLU A 240 4.14 13.66 -2.97
N GLY A 241 3.81 12.46 -2.53
CA GLY A 241 4.17 11.19 -3.13
C GLY A 241 2.96 10.36 -3.54
N ASP A 242 2.31 9.66 -2.59
CA ASP A 242 1.25 8.68 -2.89
C ASP A 242 0.14 9.28 -3.77
N TRP A 243 -0.38 10.46 -3.37
CA TRP A 243 -1.51 11.11 -4.03
C TRP A 243 -1.17 11.62 -5.43
N MET A 244 0.11 11.76 -5.74
CA MET A 244 0.57 12.13 -7.08
C MET A 244 0.78 10.91 -7.97
N ILE A 245 1.46 9.87 -7.45
CA ILE A 245 1.90 8.75 -8.30
C ILE A 245 0.85 7.65 -8.42
N TYR A 246 0.00 7.42 -7.42
CA TYR A 246 -0.95 6.33 -7.47
C TYR A 246 -2.07 6.56 -8.49
N PRO A 247 -2.78 7.73 -8.51
CA PRO A 247 -3.72 8.04 -9.57
C PRO A 247 -3.08 8.03 -10.96
N PHE A 248 -1.85 8.55 -11.07
CA PHE A 248 -1.11 8.55 -12.33
C PHE A 248 -0.82 7.12 -12.81
N ALA A 249 -0.39 6.22 -11.91
CA ALA A 249 -0.18 4.81 -12.23
C ALA A 249 -1.45 4.15 -12.78
N VAL A 250 -2.59 4.36 -12.11
CA VAL A 250 -3.87 3.76 -12.49
C VAL A 250 -4.38 4.33 -13.82
N HIS A 251 -4.50 5.64 -13.94
CA HIS A 251 -5.23 6.27 -15.04
C HIS A 251 -4.36 6.66 -16.25
N ASN A 252 -3.07 6.99 -16.02
CA ASN A 252 -2.19 7.43 -17.10
C ASN A 252 -1.26 6.34 -17.62
N LEU A 253 -0.95 5.35 -16.80
CA LEU A 253 -0.11 4.23 -17.20
C LEU A 253 -0.96 2.99 -17.53
N ILE A 254 -1.62 2.39 -16.54
CA ILE A 254 -2.34 1.12 -16.74
C ILE A 254 -3.54 1.31 -17.66
N ALA A 255 -4.46 2.22 -17.35
CA ALA A 255 -5.70 2.40 -18.11
C ALA A 255 -5.46 2.81 -19.57
N ARG A 256 -4.28 3.33 -19.91
CA ARG A 256 -3.88 3.68 -21.28
C ARG A 256 -3.04 2.59 -21.96
N GLY A 257 -2.89 1.42 -21.35
CA GLY A 257 -2.12 0.31 -21.92
C GLY A 257 -0.62 0.61 -22.09
N ARG A 258 -0.06 1.45 -21.23
CA ARG A 258 1.34 1.91 -21.32
C ARG A 258 2.30 1.08 -20.49
N VAL A 259 1.85 -0.04 -19.95
CA VAL A 259 2.63 -0.90 -19.08
C VAL A 259 2.54 -2.35 -19.53
N ALA A 260 3.68 -2.99 -19.64
CA ALA A 260 3.80 -4.42 -19.88
C ALA A 260 4.83 -5.03 -18.94
N LEU A 261 4.67 -6.32 -18.64
CA LEU A 261 5.63 -7.09 -17.85
C LEU A 261 6.19 -8.26 -18.65
N ASP A 262 7.47 -8.53 -18.42
CA ASP A 262 8.18 -9.74 -18.83
C ASP A 262 8.80 -10.34 -17.56
N GLY A 263 8.15 -11.34 -17.00
CA GLY A 263 8.41 -11.80 -15.64
C GLY A 263 8.24 -10.67 -14.63
N ARG A 264 9.32 -10.29 -13.94
CA ARG A 264 9.34 -9.16 -12.97
C ARG A 264 9.80 -7.83 -13.58
N LYS A 265 10.13 -7.81 -14.87
CA LYS A 265 10.60 -6.59 -15.53
C LYS A 265 9.43 -5.79 -16.08
N VAL A 266 9.34 -4.53 -15.68
CA VAL A 266 8.30 -3.56 -16.10
C VAL A 266 8.83 -2.75 -17.27
N TYR A 267 7.99 -2.57 -18.30
CA TYR A 267 8.27 -1.80 -19.50
C TYR A 267 7.22 -0.72 -19.73
#